data_5225c0a433d30d27a3bae2126d6a4ebe
#
_entry.id   5225c0a433d30d27a3bae2126d6a4ebe
#
_cell.length_a   1.000
_cell.length_b   1.000
_cell.length_c   1.000
_cell.angle_alpha   90.00
_cell.angle_beta   90.00
_cell.angle_gamma   90.00
#
_symmetry.space_group_name_H-M   'P 1'
#
loop_
_entity.id
_entity.type
_entity.pdbx_description
1 polymer ?
#
loop_
_entity_poly.entity_id
_entity_poly.type
_entity_poly.pdbx_seq_one_letter_code
_entity_poly.pdbx_strand_id
1 'polypeptide(L)'
;MAQVESMEISIQTHDFNLSEEVALLEQDNAIDGAVVTFTGRVRNQNNGNHVTGLTLEHYPGMTEKSLAKIIAIAKERWNIGRVKVIHRIGELNIGEQIVFVGVTSKHRQDAFAANEFIMDYLKVQAPFWKKERTNKGEMWLDAKDSDQNKAQQWD
;
A
#
# COMPACT_ATOMS: atom_id res chain seq x y z
N MET A 1 7.60 -0.70 -20.11
CA MET A 1 8.79 0.15 -20.05
C MET A 1 9.19 0.38 -18.61
N ALA A 2 10.49 0.30 -18.32
CA ALA A 2 11.02 0.37 -16.94
C ALA A 2 10.63 1.68 -16.22
N GLN A 3 10.56 2.79 -16.93
CA GLN A 3 10.20 4.09 -16.34
C GLN A 3 8.74 4.14 -15.88
N VAL A 4 7.83 3.45 -16.58
CA VAL A 4 6.41 3.39 -16.20
C VAL A 4 6.25 2.59 -14.91
N GLU A 5 6.97 1.46 -14.80
CA GLU A 5 6.93 0.63 -13.59
C GLU A 5 7.48 1.36 -12.37
N SER A 6 8.60 2.11 -12.52
CA SER A 6 9.17 2.87 -11.41
C SER A 6 8.27 4.03 -10.97
N MET A 7 7.40 4.54 -11.86
CA MET A 7 6.42 5.57 -11.53
C MET A 7 5.21 5.02 -10.78
N GLU A 8 4.94 3.71 -10.90
CA GLU A 8 3.83 3.05 -10.21
C GLU A 8 4.14 2.78 -8.74
N ILE A 9 5.40 2.69 -8.38
CA ILE A 9 5.82 2.29 -7.04
C ILE A 9 6.78 3.33 -6.48
N SER A 10 6.51 3.78 -5.26
CA SER A 10 7.43 4.64 -4.52
C SER A 10 7.55 4.15 -3.07
N ILE A 11 8.78 3.86 -2.64
CA ILE A 11 9.09 3.57 -1.25
C ILE A 11 9.90 4.75 -0.75
N GLN A 12 9.38 5.47 0.23
CA GLN A 12 9.91 6.78 0.57
C GLN A 12 9.75 7.09 2.06
N THR A 13 10.61 7.95 2.58
CA THR A 13 10.50 8.41 3.97
C THR A 13 9.54 9.59 4.11
N HIS A 14 9.47 10.45 3.11
CA HIS A 14 8.64 11.65 3.15
C HIS A 14 7.16 11.32 2.90
N ASP A 15 6.30 12.22 3.36
CA ASP A 15 4.86 12.12 3.18
C ASP A 15 4.46 12.31 1.70
N PHE A 16 3.20 12.05 1.41
CA PHE A 16 2.62 12.26 0.10
C PHE A 16 1.34 13.08 0.23
N ASN A 17 0.96 13.77 -0.83
CA ASN A 17 -0.23 14.60 -0.88
C ASN A 17 -1.32 13.86 -1.65
N LEU A 18 -2.42 13.53 -0.98
CA LEU A 18 -3.51 12.75 -1.57
C LEU A 18 -4.11 13.42 -2.81
N SER A 19 -4.31 14.73 -2.77
CA SER A 19 -4.88 15.45 -3.90
C SER A 19 -3.98 15.38 -5.13
N GLU A 20 -2.68 15.48 -4.94
CA GLU A 20 -1.71 15.37 -6.03
C GLU A 20 -1.67 13.96 -6.62
N GLU A 21 -1.70 12.93 -5.77
CA GLU A 21 -1.68 11.55 -6.24
C GLU A 21 -2.95 11.19 -6.99
N VAL A 22 -4.10 11.65 -6.52
CA VAL A 22 -5.37 11.43 -7.22
C VAL A 22 -5.35 12.17 -8.57
N ALA A 23 -4.85 13.40 -8.60
CA ALA A 23 -4.76 14.16 -9.85
C ALA A 23 -3.90 13.44 -10.90
N LEU A 24 -2.80 12.79 -10.48
CA LEU A 24 -1.96 12.03 -11.40
C LEU A 24 -2.68 10.79 -11.97
N LEU A 25 -3.57 10.19 -11.21
CA LEU A 25 -4.38 9.08 -11.69
C LEU A 25 -5.46 9.53 -12.69
N GLU A 26 -5.94 10.75 -12.53
CA GLU A 26 -7.02 11.31 -13.34
C GLU A 26 -6.53 12.09 -14.56
N GLN A 27 -5.30 12.61 -14.53
CA GLN A 27 -4.76 13.48 -15.57
C GLN A 27 -4.75 12.77 -16.93
N ASP A 28 -5.39 13.42 -17.93
CA ASP A 28 -5.47 12.88 -19.29
C ASP A 28 -6.03 11.45 -19.35
N ASN A 29 -6.96 11.14 -18.47
CA ASN A 29 -7.55 9.81 -18.35
C ASN A 29 -9.07 9.90 -18.48
N ALA A 30 -9.54 10.03 -19.70
CA ALA A 30 -10.97 10.09 -19.98
C ALA A 30 -11.61 8.71 -20.19
N ILE A 31 -10.79 7.65 -20.23
CA ILE A 31 -11.26 6.29 -20.48
C ILE A 31 -11.80 5.66 -19.20
N ASP A 32 -11.14 5.90 -18.07
CA ASP A 32 -11.47 5.24 -16.81
C ASP A 32 -12.54 6.02 -16.04
N GLY A 33 -13.65 5.36 -15.80
CA GLY A 33 -14.78 5.95 -15.07
C GLY A 33 -14.69 5.77 -13.56
N ALA A 34 -13.71 5.01 -13.05
CA ALA A 34 -13.56 4.73 -11.64
C ALA A 34 -12.15 4.99 -11.17
N VAL A 35 -12.01 5.66 -10.03
CA VAL A 35 -10.75 5.88 -9.32
C VAL A 35 -10.99 5.42 -7.88
N VAL A 36 -10.28 4.38 -7.45
CA VAL A 36 -10.38 3.87 -6.08
C VAL A 36 -9.04 4.06 -5.38
N THR A 37 -9.06 4.70 -4.24
CA THR A 37 -7.86 4.96 -3.46
C THR A 37 -8.02 4.44 -2.03
N PHE A 38 -6.94 3.92 -1.50
CA PHE A 38 -6.84 3.51 -0.10
C PHE A 38 -5.64 4.21 0.53
N THR A 39 -5.82 4.71 1.73
CA THR A 39 -4.73 5.30 2.53
C THR A 39 -4.73 4.65 3.91
N GLY A 40 -3.58 4.06 4.27
CA GLY A 40 -3.36 3.55 5.61
C GLY A 40 -2.66 4.58 6.48
N ARG A 41 -3.00 4.62 7.77
CA ARG A 41 -2.46 5.58 8.72
C ARG A 41 -2.01 4.90 10.00
N VAL A 42 -1.13 5.56 10.74
CA VAL A 42 -0.66 5.05 12.04
C VAL A 42 -1.75 5.25 13.08
N ARG A 43 -2.21 4.15 13.68
CA ARG A 43 -3.22 4.17 14.74
C ARG A 43 -2.56 4.29 16.11
N ASN A 44 -3.32 4.81 17.09
CA ASN A 44 -2.84 4.97 18.45
C ASN A 44 -3.08 3.75 19.35
N GLN A 45 -3.61 2.67 18.80
CA GLN A 45 -3.86 1.42 19.54
C GLN A 45 -3.61 0.21 18.66
N ASN A 46 -3.04 -0.83 19.24
CA ASN A 46 -2.86 -2.12 18.57
C ASN A 46 -2.86 -3.22 19.63
N ASN A 47 -3.75 -4.20 19.48
CA ASN A 47 -3.90 -5.35 20.40
C ASN A 47 -4.03 -4.91 21.87
N GLY A 48 -4.77 -3.83 22.12
CA GLY A 48 -4.99 -3.31 23.47
C GLY A 48 -3.87 -2.44 24.01
N ASN A 49 -2.75 -2.30 23.29
CA ASN A 49 -1.64 -1.45 23.69
C ASN A 49 -1.78 -0.04 23.13
N HIS A 50 -1.38 0.94 23.92
CA HIS A 50 -1.33 2.34 23.48
C HIS A 50 -0.06 2.57 22.66
N VAL A 51 -0.23 2.85 21.38
CA VAL A 51 0.88 3.05 20.43
C VAL A 51 1.22 4.54 20.37
N THR A 52 2.51 4.85 20.45
CA THR A 52 3.01 6.23 20.34
C THR A 52 3.68 6.51 19.01
N GLY A 53 4.03 5.48 18.26
CA GLY A 53 4.65 5.63 16.95
C GLY A 53 5.02 4.27 16.35
N LEU A 54 5.50 4.33 15.12
CA LEU A 54 5.81 3.15 14.33
C LEU A 54 7.08 3.41 13.53
N THR A 55 7.97 2.43 13.46
CA THR A 55 9.12 2.47 12.56
C THR A 55 8.98 1.36 11.54
N LEU A 56 9.14 1.71 10.28
CA LEU A 56 9.03 0.76 9.17
C LEU A 56 10.37 0.62 8.48
N GLU A 57 10.77 -0.63 8.22
CA GLU A 57 11.94 -0.94 7.43
C GLU A 57 11.54 -1.83 6.26
N HIS A 58 12.35 -1.80 5.20
CA HIS A 58 12.11 -2.58 4.00
C HIS A 58 13.39 -3.24 3.52
N TYR A 59 13.27 -4.11 2.52
CA TYR A 59 14.42 -4.74 1.86
C TYR A 59 14.62 -4.06 0.52
N PRO A 60 15.58 -3.11 0.40
CA PRO A 60 15.76 -2.36 -0.85
C PRO A 60 15.98 -3.28 -2.06
N GLY A 61 15.30 -2.96 -3.15
CA GLY A 61 15.30 -3.77 -4.36
C GLY A 61 14.27 -4.89 -4.33
N MET A 62 14.26 -5.67 -3.27
CA MET A 62 13.35 -6.82 -3.13
C MET A 62 11.91 -6.40 -2.89
N THR A 63 11.70 -5.37 -2.08
CA THR A 63 10.37 -4.82 -1.82
C THR A 63 9.73 -4.28 -3.09
N GLU A 64 10.50 -3.53 -3.89
CA GLU A 64 10.02 -2.99 -5.16
C GLU A 64 9.66 -4.11 -6.14
N LYS A 65 10.49 -5.16 -6.21
CA LYS A 65 10.20 -6.33 -7.07
C LYS A 65 8.92 -7.04 -6.64
N SER A 66 8.73 -7.21 -5.34
CA SER A 66 7.52 -7.84 -4.81
C SER A 66 6.27 -7.03 -5.15
N LEU A 67 6.33 -5.72 -5.00
CA LEU A 67 5.22 -4.83 -5.35
C LEU A 67 4.94 -4.84 -6.85
N ALA A 68 5.98 -4.80 -7.68
CA ALA A 68 5.82 -4.87 -9.14
C ALA A 68 5.12 -6.17 -9.56
N LYS A 69 5.49 -7.27 -8.93
CA LYS A 69 4.86 -8.57 -9.20
C LYS A 69 3.39 -8.58 -8.79
N ILE A 70 3.07 -8.03 -7.64
CA ILE A 70 1.68 -7.93 -7.16
C ILE A 70 0.85 -7.11 -8.14
N ILE A 71 1.36 -5.97 -8.59
CA ILE A 71 0.67 -5.11 -9.55
C ILE A 71 0.48 -5.84 -10.89
N ALA A 72 1.50 -6.56 -11.37
CA ALA A 72 1.40 -7.32 -12.61
C ALA A 72 0.31 -8.38 -12.54
N ILE A 73 0.21 -9.08 -11.41
CA ILE A 73 -0.85 -10.09 -11.20
C ILE A 73 -2.23 -9.41 -11.20
N ALA A 74 -2.36 -8.26 -10.55
CA ALA A 74 -3.63 -7.53 -10.55
C ALA A 74 -4.04 -7.13 -11.96
N LYS A 75 -3.11 -6.67 -12.77
CA LYS A 75 -3.36 -6.30 -14.17
C LYS A 75 -3.77 -7.49 -15.03
N GLU A 76 -3.30 -8.69 -14.69
CA GLU A 76 -3.73 -9.91 -15.38
C GLU A 76 -5.14 -10.34 -15.00
N ARG A 77 -5.52 -10.15 -13.73
CA ARG A 77 -6.81 -10.61 -13.22
C ARG A 77 -7.96 -9.67 -13.55
N TRP A 78 -7.71 -8.37 -13.59
CA TRP A 78 -8.74 -7.35 -13.80
C TRP A 78 -8.34 -6.36 -14.87
N ASN A 79 -9.37 -5.79 -15.49
CA ASN A 79 -9.17 -4.75 -16.50
C ASN A 79 -8.98 -3.41 -15.80
N ILE A 80 -7.73 -3.10 -15.44
CA ILE A 80 -7.38 -1.87 -14.74
C ILE A 80 -6.49 -0.98 -15.59
N GLY A 81 -6.56 0.31 -15.35
CA GLY A 81 -5.78 1.30 -16.06
C GLY A 81 -4.49 1.66 -15.33
N ARG A 82 -4.54 2.73 -14.56
CA ARG A 82 -3.37 3.21 -13.83
C ARG A 82 -3.35 2.65 -12.41
N VAL A 83 -2.12 2.38 -11.91
CA VAL A 83 -1.90 1.94 -10.54
C VAL A 83 -0.80 2.78 -9.93
N LYS A 84 -0.96 3.18 -8.68
CA LYS A 84 0.10 3.83 -7.90
C LYS A 84 0.11 3.25 -6.50
N VAL A 85 1.29 2.79 -6.06
CA VAL A 85 1.52 2.31 -4.70
C VAL A 85 2.64 3.15 -4.10
N ILE A 86 2.36 3.80 -2.98
CA ILE A 86 3.36 4.53 -2.20
C ILE A 86 3.39 3.89 -0.82
N HIS A 87 4.58 3.53 -0.36
CA HIS A 87 4.76 3.01 0.99
C HIS A 87 5.86 3.79 1.69
N ARG A 88 5.53 4.35 2.84
CA ARG A 88 6.51 5.08 3.64
C ARG A 88 7.30 4.13 4.51
N ILE A 89 8.53 4.51 4.80
CA ILE A 89 9.45 3.82 5.70
C ILE A 89 10.03 4.83 6.68
N GLY A 90 10.76 4.33 7.68
CA GLY A 90 11.35 5.18 8.72
C GLY A 90 10.39 5.40 9.87
N GLU A 91 10.64 6.42 10.66
CA GLU A 91 9.83 6.74 11.84
C GLU A 91 8.57 7.49 11.45
N LEU A 92 7.43 7.00 11.94
CA LEU A 92 6.13 7.60 11.71
C LEU A 92 5.43 7.85 13.06
N ASN A 93 4.77 8.99 13.17
CA ASN A 93 4.00 9.34 14.35
C ASN A 93 2.52 9.01 14.17
N ILE A 94 1.78 9.03 15.27
CA ILE A 94 0.34 8.77 15.28
C ILE A 94 -0.36 9.69 14.27
N GLY A 95 -1.24 9.09 13.46
CA GLY A 95 -2.03 9.81 12.47
C GLY A 95 -1.32 10.04 11.14
N GLU A 96 -0.02 9.78 11.05
CA GLU A 96 0.69 9.95 9.77
C GLU A 96 0.28 8.89 8.76
N GLN A 97 0.34 9.25 7.50
CA GLN A 97 0.05 8.35 6.40
C GLN A 97 1.18 7.34 6.23
N ILE A 98 0.84 6.08 6.00
CA ILE A 98 1.82 4.99 5.81
C ILE A 98 1.87 4.56 4.36
N VAL A 99 0.70 4.32 3.78
CA VAL A 99 0.59 3.67 2.48
C VAL A 99 -0.55 4.28 1.68
N PHE A 100 -0.35 4.35 0.38
CA PHE A 100 -1.36 4.77 -0.59
C PHE A 100 -1.42 3.73 -1.70
N VAL A 101 -2.63 3.29 -2.05
CA VAL A 101 -2.87 2.46 -3.23
C VAL A 101 -3.98 3.11 -4.04
N GLY A 102 -3.65 3.51 -5.26
CA GLY A 102 -4.62 4.06 -6.19
C GLY A 102 -4.75 3.17 -7.42
N VAL A 103 -5.97 2.92 -7.86
CA VAL A 103 -6.26 2.09 -9.03
C VAL A 103 -7.36 2.76 -9.83
N THR A 104 -7.18 2.83 -11.15
CA THR A 104 -8.24 3.27 -12.05
C THR A 104 -8.74 2.10 -12.90
N SER A 105 -9.99 2.18 -13.32
CA SER A 105 -10.60 1.19 -14.22
C SER A 105 -11.77 1.85 -14.93
N LYS A 106 -12.21 1.24 -16.03
CA LYS A 106 -13.43 1.70 -16.72
C LYS A 106 -14.63 1.65 -15.78
N HIS A 107 -14.72 0.62 -14.93
CA HIS A 107 -15.84 0.39 -14.02
C HIS A 107 -15.34 0.14 -12.60
N ARG A 108 -16.17 0.49 -11.62
CA ARG A 108 -15.81 0.43 -10.21
C ARG A 108 -15.46 -0.97 -9.68
N GLN A 109 -16.10 -2.00 -10.23
CA GLN A 109 -15.94 -3.37 -9.73
C GLN A 109 -14.48 -3.82 -9.78
N ASP A 110 -13.84 -3.68 -10.94
CA ASP A 110 -12.44 -4.07 -11.08
C ASP A 110 -11.51 -3.15 -10.29
N ALA A 111 -11.84 -1.86 -10.20
CA ALA A 111 -11.04 -0.92 -9.42
C ALA A 111 -11.03 -1.28 -7.93
N PHE A 112 -12.18 -1.59 -7.35
CA PHE A 112 -12.27 -2.03 -5.95
C PHE A 112 -11.55 -3.35 -5.74
N ALA A 113 -11.79 -4.33 -6.61
CA ALA A 113 -11.20 -5.66 -6.48
C ALA A 113 -9.67 -5.60 -6.55
N ALA A 114 -9.14 -4.90 -7.53
CA ALA A 114 -7.69 -4.77 -7.70
C ALA A 114 -7.04 -4.02 -6.54
N ASN A 115 -7.67 -2.96 -6.04
CA ASN A 115 -7.14 -2.20 -4.91
C ASN A 115 -7.07 -3.09 -3.65
N GLU A 116 -8.14 -3.80 -3.34
CA GLU A 116 -8.19 -4.70 -2.19
C GLU A 116 -7.15 -5.82 -2.33
N PHE A 117 -7.05 -6.43 -3.50
CA PHE A 117 -6.05 -7.46 -3.78
C PHE A 117 -4.63 -6.96 -3.54
N ILE A 118 -4.28 -5.80 -4.08
CA ILE A 118 -2.94 -5.22 -3.92
C ILE A 118 -2.63 -5.02 -2.43
N MET A 119 -3.57 -4.47 -1.67
CA MET A 119 -3.37 -4.25 -0.24
C MET A 119 -3.22 -5.57 0.53
N ASP A 120 -4.05 -6.56 0.24
CA ASP A 120 -3.99 -7.84 0.92
C ASP A 120 -2.64 -8.55 0.71
N TYR A 121 -2.16 -8.56 -0.53
CA TYR A 121 -0.86 -9.19 -0.82
C TYR A 121 0.33 -8.35 -0.35
N LEU A 122 0.22 -7.03 -0.40
CA LEU A 122 1.25 -6.14 0.13
C LEU A 122 1.51 -6.45 1.61
N LYS A 123 0.46 -6.68 2.37
CA LYS A 123 0.55 -6.95 3.81
C LYS A 123 1.29 -8.24 4.15
N VAL A 124 1.32 -9.23 3.26
CA VAL A 124 1.91 -10.54 3.55
C VAL A 124 3.13 -10.87 2.70
N GLN A 125 3.25 -10.31 1.51
CA GLN A 125 4.32 -10.70 0.57
C GLN A 125 5.40 -9.65 0.39
N ALA A 126 5.09 -8.38 0.55
CA ALA A 126 6.10 -7.35 0.44
C ALA A 126 6.96 -7.33 1.72
N PRO A 127 8.30 -7.36 1.60
CA PRO A 127 9.16 -7.44 2.78
C PRO A 127 9.29 -6.10 3.50
N PHE A 128 8.34 -5.85 4.37
CA PHE A 128 8.35 -4.73 5.32
C PHE A 128 8.39 -5.27 6.74
N TRP A 129 9.13 -4.59 7.60
CA TRP A 129 9.19 -4.90 9.03
C TRP A 129 8.70 -3.69 9.81
N LYS A 130 7.89 -3.97 10.84
CA LYS A 130 7.29 -2.93 11.69
C LYS A 130 7.82 -3.06 13.11
N LYS A 131 8.32 -1.96 13.65
CA LYS A 131 8.66 -1.84 15.05
C LYS A 131 7.73 -0.83 15.69
N GLU A 132 6.95 -1.27 16.66
CA GLU A 132 5.96 -0.46 17.33
C GLU A 132 6.53 0.14 18.60
N ARG A 133 6.29 1.44 18.81
CA ARG A 133 6.62 2.11 20.07
C ARG A 133 5.36 2.24 20.90
N THR A 134 5.43 1.81 22.15
CA THR A 134 4.34 1.92 23.12
C THR A 134 4.88 2.56 24.38
N ASN A 135 4.00 2.84 25.35
CA ASN A 135 4.40 3.30 26.67
C ASN A 135 5.24 2.26 27.44
N LYS A 136 5.32 1.02 26.94
CA LYS A 136 6.11 -0.07 27.53
C LYS A 136 7.42 -0.35 26.79
N GLY A 137 7.76 0.46 25.76
CA GLY A 137 8.97 0.29 24.98
C GLY A 137 8.70 -0.05 23.53
N GLU A 138 9.72 -0.52 22.83
CA GLU A 138 9.67 -0.85 21.41
C GLU A 138 9.59 -2.36 21.20
N MET A 139 8.86 -2.78 20.16
CA MET A 139 8.74 -4.20 19.84
C MET A 139 8.53 -4.40 18.34
N TRP A 140 9.28 -5.33 17.74
CA TRP A 140 9.05 -5.76 16.37
C TRP A 140 7.75 -6.56 16.31
N LEU A 141 6.95 -6.30 15.27
CA LEU A 141 5.67 -6.96 15.06
C LEU A 141 5.77 -8.06 14.00
N ASP A 142 5.07 -9.16 14.24
CA ASP A 142 4.88 -10.20 13.24
C ASP A 142 3.66 -9.88 12.38
N ALA A 143 3.61 -10.50 11.17
CA ALA A 143 2.44 -10.39 10.30
C ALA A 143 1.21 -10.96 11.00
N LYS A 144 0.07 -10.25 10.88
CA LYS A 144 -1.18 -10.69 11.50
C LYS A 144 -1.78 -11.87 10.73
N ASP A 145 -2.32 -12.86 11.44
CA ASP A 145 -3.02 -13.99 10.83
C ASP A 145 -4.20 -13.52 9.98
N SER A 146 -4.90 -12.48 10.40
CA SER A 146 -6.01 -11.91 9.64
C SER A 146 -5.57 -11.38 8.26
N ASP A 147 -4.35 -10.84 8.15
CA ASP A 147 -3.82 -10.37 6.88
C ASP A 147 -3.52 -11.54 5.95
N GLN A 148 -2.95 -12.64 6.48
CA GLN A 148 -2.69 -13.85 5.70
C GLN A 148 -4.00 -14.47 5.21
N ASN A 149 -5.03 -14.52 6.05
CA ASN A 149 -6.34 -15.05 5.68
C ASN A 149 -6.99 -14.23 4.58
N LYS A 150 -6.87 -12.90 4.63
CA LYS A 150 -7.39 -12.02 3.59
C LYS A 150 -6.68 -12.24 2.25
N ALA A 151 -5.37 -12.40 2.27
CA ALA A 151 -4.61 -12.67 1.04
C ALA A 151 -5.00 -14.02 0.44
N GLN A 152 -5.23 -15.05 1.27
CA GLN A 152 -5.58 -16.38 0.81
C GLN A 152 -6.90 -16.42 0.05
N GLN A 153 -7.83 -15.50 0.29
CA GLN A 153 -9.11 -15.47 -0.43
C GLN A 153 -8.93 -15.27 -1.94
N TRP A 154 -7.79 -14.75 -2.36
CA TRP A 154 -7.50 -14.48 -3.76
C TRP A 154 -6.82 -15.65 -4.50
N ASP A 155 -6.44 -16.69 -3.78
CA ASP A 155 -5.76 -17.87 -4.34
C ASP A 155 -6.69 -18.81 -5.14
#